data_41bdf354f6027e3e13672ebb8b7334de
#
_entry.id   41bdf354f6027e3e13672ebb8b7334de
#
_cell.length_a   1.000
_cell.length_b   1.000
_cell.length_c   1.000
_cell.angle_alpha   90.00
_cell.angle_beta   90.00
_cell.angle_gamma   90.00
#
_symmetry.space_group_name_H-M   'P 1'
#
loop_
_entity.id
_entity.type
_entity.pdbx_description
1 polymer ?
#
loop_
_entity_poly.entity_id
_entity_poly.type
_entity_poly.pdbx_seq_one_letter_code
_entity_poly.pdbx_strand_id
1 'polypeptide(L)'
;MNAPIEAEELSRSFGSLIAVDSINLSVSSGEVFGFLGPNGAGKSTAVRMLTTLLKPSSGTARVAGFDIATQPSAVRRKIGVALQDAAIDPLMTGNELLRLQCVLHGLPKRSGLKRCGELLERVGLTAAGDRRVGTYSGGMRRRLDLALSLVHQPEVLFLDEPTTGLDPTSRMALWEEVRNLNKDLGTTVFLTTQYLEEADQLAERIAIIDDGRIVREGSPASLKSAVGAPTLRVDVAEGDVLSARKAMTQFGQERPARRNRIAIGLVSGTTGITDVLKALDNAGVEIHHVELDEPSLDDVFADATGRRLEGGQV
;
A
#
# COMPACT_ATOMS: atom_id res chain seq x y z
N MET A 1 -4.02 10.51 -22.17
CA MET A 1 -2.81 9.68 -21.89
C MET A 1 -3.35 8.34 -21.42
N ASN A 2 -2.88 7.22 -21.98
CA ASN A 2 -3.33 5.91 -21.54
C ASN A 2 -2.73 5.64 -20.13
N ALA A 3 -3.49 4.98 -19.27
CA ALA A 3 -3.02 4.59 -17.95
C ALA A 3 -1.85 3.58 -18.08
N PRO A 4 -0.79 3.68 -17.24
CA PRO A 4 0.33 2.73 -17.26
C PRO A 4 -0.06 1.28 -16.98
N ILE A 5 -1.16 1.05 -16.25
CA ILE A 5 -1.74 -0.26 -16.04
C ILE A 5 -3.24 -0.16 -16.30
N GLU A 6 -3.73 -1.01 -17.19
CA GLU A 6 -5.16 -1.16 -17.50
C GLU A 6 -5.49 -2.65 -17.55
N ALA A 7 -6.57 -3.06 -16.91
CA ALA A 7 -7.09 -4.43 -16.98
C ALA A 7 -8.61 -4.40 -17.15
N GLU A 8 -9.10 -5.23 -18.07
CA GLU A 8 -10.51 -5.37 -18.39
C GLU A 8 -10.93 -6.84 -18.28
N GLU A 9 -11.84 -7.11 -17.36
CA GLU A 9 -12.38 -8.45 -17.05
C GLU A 9 -11.29 -9.51 -16.87
N LEU A 10 -10.12 -9.10 -16.34
CA LEU A 10 -8.95 -9.95 -16.19
C LEU A 10 -9.23 -11.09 -15.23
N SER A 11 -9.07 -12.33 -15.69
CA SER A 11 -9.40 -13.51 -14.89
C SER A 11 -8.33 -14.59 -14.99
N ARG A 12 -8.20 -15.38 -13.91
CA ARG A 12 -7.36 -16.57 -13.87
C ARG A 12 -7.98 -17.70 -13.07
N SER A 13 -8.11 -18.85 -13.71
CA SER A 13 -8.56 -20.09 -13.08
C SER A 13 -7.45 -21.16 -13.09
N PHE A 14 -7.43 -21.98 -12.06
CA PHE A 14 -6.59 -23.17 -11.92
C PHE A 14 -7.49 -24.37 -11.67
N GLY A 15 -7.82 -25.11 -12.74
CA GLY A 15 -8.87 -26.13 -12.66
C GLY A 15 -10.22 -25.53 -12.27
N SER A 16 -10.80 -25.98 -11.16
CA SER A 16 -12.05 -25.44 -10.62
C SER A 16 -11.90 -24.19 -9.75
N LEU A 17 -10.66 -23.85 -9.34
CA LEU A 17 -10.40 -22.67 -8.51
C LEU A 17 -10.27 -21.42 -9.39
N ILE A 18 -11.13 -20.44 -9.16
CA ILE A 18 -11.02 -19.11 -9.75
C ILE A 18 -10.20 -18.24 -8.79
N ALA A 19 -8.95 -17.98 -9.13
CA ALA A 19 -8.04 -17.21 -8.28
C ALA A 19 -8.17 -15.69 -8.49
N VAL A 20 -8.57 -15.26 -9.70
CA VAL A 20 -8.91 -13.87 -10.03
C VAL A 20 -10.12 -13.93 -10.95
N ASP A 21 -11.17 -13.16 -10.62
CA ASP A 21 -12.47 -13.22 -11.26
C ASP A 21 -12.89 -11.85 -11.78
N SER A 22 -12.72 -11.65 -13.09
CA SER A 22 -13.18 -10.48 -13.83
C SER A 22 -12.82 -9.13 -13.21
N ILE A 23 -11.55 -8.97 -12.80
CA ILE A 23 -11.11 -7.69 -12.25
C ILE A 23 -10.95 -6.64 -13.33
N ASN A 24 -11.45 -5.43 -13.02
CA ASN A 24 -11.25 -4.23 -13.81
C ASN A 24 -10.45 -3.25 -12.96
N LEU A 25 -9.35 -2.72 -13.49
CA LEU A 25 -8.55 -1.71 -12.81
C LEU A 25 -7.81 -0.81 -13.81
N SER A 26 -7.56 0.41 -13.38
CA SER A 26 -6.78 1.38 -14.12
C SER A 26 -5.91 2.15 -13.13
N VAL A 27 -4.60 2.22 -13.36
CA VAL A 27 -3.64 2.93 -12.51
C VAL A 27 -3.06 4.11 -13.27
N SER A 28 -3.08 5.28 -12.65
CA SER A 28 -2.61 6.53 -13.26
C SER A 28 -1.08 6.63 -13.28
N SER A 29 -0.55 7.45 -14.18
CA SER A 29 0.90 7.67 -14.26
C SER A 29 1.42 8.38 -13.00
N GLY A 30 2.49 7.83 -12.41
CA GLY A 30 3.10 8.34 -11.18
C GLY A 30 2.29 8.05 -9.92
N GLU A 31 1.24 7.25 -9.99
CA GLU A 31 0.42 6.86 -8.84
C GLU A 31 1.08 5.74 -8.04
N VAL A 32 0.97 5.78 -6.72
CA VAL A 32 1.19 4.63 -5.84
C VAL A 32 -0.16 3.97 -5.59
N PHE A 33 -0.39 2.83 -6.24
CA PHE A 33 -1.62 2.08 -6.17
C PHE A 33 -1.47 0.86 -5.25
N GLY A 34 -2.32 0.77 -4.23
CA GLY A 34 -2.37 -0.32 -3.27
C GLY A 34 -3.38 -1.40 -3.67
N PHE A 35 -2.96 -2.66 -3.73
CA PHE A 35 -3.83 -3.81 -3.97
C PHE A 35 -3.90 -4.64 -2.67
N LEU A 36 -4.90 -4.34 -1.85
CA LEU A 36 -5.05 -4.80 -0.47
C LEU A 36 -5.97 -6.01 -0.39
N GLY A 37 -5.59 -7.01 0.37
CA GLY A 37 -6.46 -8.17 0.63
C GLY A 37 -5.78 -9.26 1.45
N PRO A 38 -6.53 -10.26 1.94
CA PRO A 38 -5.99 -11.36 2.72
C PRO A 38 -5.12 -12.30 1.88
N ASN A 39 -4.45 -13.23 2.55
CA ASN A 39 -3.76 -14.32 1.87
C ASN A 39 -4.77 -15.17 1.10
N GLY A 40 -4.42 -15.54 -0.12
CA GLY A 40 -5.31 -16.31 -1.01
C GLY A 40 -6.34 -15.47 -1.78
N ALA A 41 -6.48 -14.16 -1.55
CA ALA A 41 -7.44 -13.31 -2.25
C ALA A 41 -7.17 -13.12 -3.76
N GLY A 42 -6.02 -13.56 -4.27
CA GLY A 42 -5.67 -13.44 -5.70
C GLY A 42 -4.61 -12.38 -6.01
N LYS A 43 -4.07 -11.65 -5.02
CA LYS A 43 -3.09 -10.56 -5.19
C LYS A 43 -1.88 -10.96 -6.04
N SER A 44 -1.11 -11.95 -5.61
CA SER A 44 0.09 -12.40 -6.33
C SER A 44 -0.24 -13.02 -7.67
N THR A 45 -1.44 -13.61 -7.84
CA THR A 45 -1.92 -14.11 -9.14
C THR A 45 -2.13 -12.94 -10.12
N ALA A 46 -2.78 -11.86 -9.67
CA ALA A 46 -2.95 -10.65 -10.46
C ALA A 46 -1.60 -10.02 -10.86
N VAL A 47 -0.68 -9.85 -9.90
CA VAL A 47 0.69 -9.37 -10.18
C VAL A 47 1.39 -10.24 -11.21
N ARG A 48 1.35 -11.58 -11.07
CA ARG A 48 1.98 -12.50 -12.03
C ARG A 48 1.38 -12.38 -13.43
N MET A 49 0.08 -12.09 -13.57
CA MET A 49 -0.53 -11.84 -14.88
C MET A 49 -0.05 -10.50 -15.46
N LEU A 50 -0.12 -9.42 -14.69
CA LEU A 50 0.28 -8.09 -15.12
C LEU A 50 1.79 -8.02 -15.47
N THR A 51 2.62 -8.77 -14.76
CA THR A 51 4.07 -8.88 -15.02
C THR A 51 4.44 -9.92 -16.09
N THR A 52 3.45 -10.52 -16.76
CA THR A 52 3.62 -11.52 -17.82
C THR A 52 4.25 -12.85 -17.38
N LEU A 53 4.31 -13.14 -16.08
CA LEU A 53 4.78 -14.41 -15.52
C LEU A 53 3.70 -15.50 -15.59
N LEU A 54 2.44 -15.10 -15.73
CA LEU A 54 1.29 -15.99 -15.84
C LEU A 54 0.35 -15.47 -16.94
N LYS A 55 -0.13 -16.34 -17.81
CA LYS A 55 -1.14 -15.97 -18.81
C LYS A 55 -2.53 -15.88 -18.16
N PRO A 56 -3.34 -14.86 -18.46
CA PRO A 56 -4.74 -14.86 -18.05
C PRO A 56 -5.53 -16.01 -18.68
N SER A 57 -6.62 -16.42 -18.03
CA SER A 57 -7.58 -17.38 -18.59
C SER A 57 -8.58 -16.68 -19.50
N SER A 58 -8.95 -15.42 -19.15
CA SER A 58 -9.81 -14.53 -19.95
C SER A 58 -9.55 -13.08 -19.58
N GLY A 59 -10.16 -12.16 -20.33
CA GLY A 59 -9.95 -10.73 -20.20
C GLY A 59 -8.64 -10.26 -20.84
N THR A 60 -8.36 -8.97 -20.69
CA THR A 60 -7.17 -8.33 -21.28
C THR A 60 -6.50 -7.41 -20.27
N ALA A 61 -5.21 -7.14 -20.46
CA ALA A 61 -4.54 -6.09 -19.72
C ALA A 61 -3.40 -5.47 -20.55
N ARG A 62 -3.13 -4.21 -20.28
CA ARG A 62 -2.01 -3.45 -20.83
C ARG A 62 -1.16 -2.91 -19.70
N VAL A 63 0.15 -3.01 -19.86
CA VAL A 63 1.13 -2.45 -18.92
C VAL A 63 2.17 -1.65 -19.69
N ALA A 64 2.41 -0.42 -19.27
CA ALA A 64 3.25 0.54 -19.96
C ALA A 64 2.87 0.68 -21.46
N GLY A 65 1.56 0.61 -21.78
CA GLY A 65 1.02 0.70 -23.14
C GLY A 65 1.09 -0.59 -23.97
N PHE A 66 1.67 -1.69 -23.46
CA PHE A 66 1.82 -2.96 -24.16
C PHE A 66 0.87 -4.03 -23.63
N ASP A 67 0.30 -4.81 -24.52
CA ASP A 67 -0.57 -5.95 -24.15
C ASP A 67 0.24 -7.08 -23.52
N ILE A 68 -0.21 -7.57 -22.36
CA ILE A 68 0.51 -8.57 -21.57
C ILE A 68 0.57 -9.95 -22.25
N ALA A 69 -0.39 -10.30 -23.10
CA ALA A 69 -0.49 -11.60 -23.75
C ALA A 69 0.30 -11.64 -25.06
N THR A 70 0.20 -10.57 -25.87
CA THR A 70 0.79 -10.52 -27.22
C THR A 70 2.16 -9.85 -27.27
N GLN A 71 2.49 -8.98 -26.30
CA GLN A 71 3.71 -8.19 -26.27
C GLN A 71 4.52 -8.35 -24.94
N PRO A 72 4.64 -9.56 -24.36
CA PRO A 72 5.20 -9.75 -23.03
C PRO A 72 6.65 -9.27 -22.91
N SER A 73 7.45 -9.38 -23.97
CA SER A 73 8.83 -8.90 -23.97
C SER A 73 8.94 -7.38 -23.94
N ALA A 74 7.97 -6.66 -24.50
CA ALA A 74 7.92 -5.21 -24.43
C ALA A 74 7.53 -4.76 -23.01
N VAL A 75 6.53 -5.42 -22.42
CA VAL A 75 6.13 -5.19 -21.02
C VAL A 75 7.34 -5.36 -20.08
N ARG A 76 8.02 -6.51 -20.13
CA ARG A 76 9.17 -6.81 -19.25
C ARG A 76 10.33 -5.81 -19.34
N ARG A 77 10.51 -5.13 -20.48
CA ARG A 77 11.52 -4.07 -20.61
C ARG A 77 11.13 -2.77 -19.91
N LYS A 78 9.86 -2.58 -19.58
CA LYS A 78 9.29 -1.34 -19.03
C LYS A 78 8.94 -1.45 -17.56
N ILE A 79 8.94 -2.64 -17.01
CA ILE A 79 8.54 -2.89 -15.62
C ILE A 79 9.72 -3.32 -14.76
N GLY A 80 9.75 -2.86 -13.51
CA GLY A 80 10.54 -3.44 -12.42
C GLY A 80 9.65 -4.34 -11.58
N VAL A 81 10.19 -5.43 -11.07
CA VAL A 81 9.40 -6.39 -10.28
C VAL A 81 10.22 -6.84 -9.08
N ALA A 82 9.68 -6.66 -7.88
CA ALA A 82 10.19 -7.26 -6.65
C ALA A 82 9.11 -8.17 -6.07
N LEU A 83 9.26 -9.48 -6.28
CA LEU A 83 8.30 -10.50 -5.82
C LEU A 83 8.53 -10.87 -4.35
N GLN A 84 7.54 -11.53 -3.76
CA GLN A 84 7.61 -12.03 -2.38
C GLN A 84 8.83 -12.95 -2.16
N ASP A 85 9.06 -13.89 -3.08
CA ASP A 85 10.25 -14.74 -3.09
C ASP A 85 11.33 -14.12 -4.00
N ALA A 86 12.19 -13.30 -3.42
CA ALA A 86 13.32 -12.73 -4.14
C ALA A 86 14.30 -13.86 -4.54
N ALA A 87 14.37 -14.18 -5.84
CA ALA A 87 15.32 -15.14 -6.38
C ALA A 87 16.75 -14.55 -6.42
N ILE A 88 17.28 -14.17 -5.27
CA ILE A 88 18.60 -13.56 -5.12
C ILE A 88 19.60 -14.65 -4.74
N ASP A 89 20.65 -14.84 -5.54
CA ASP A 89 21.72 -15.80 -5.22
C ASP A 89 22.48 -15.36 -3.95
N PRO A 90 22.43 -16.14 -2.85
CA PRO A 90 23.09 -15.79 -1.60
C PRO A 90 24.63 -15.83 -1.68
N LEU A 91 25.19 -16.47 -2.69
CA LEU A 91 26.65 -16.58 -2.89
C LEU A 91 27.24 -15.34 -3.58
N MET A 92 26.44 -14.59 -4.31
CA MET A 92 26.85 -13.35 -4.96
C MET A 92 26.85 -12.17 -3.99
N THR A 93 27.62 -11.13 -4.34
CA THR A 93 27.60 -9.83 -3.67
C THR A 93 26.51 -8.92 -4.26
N GLY A 94 26.12 -7.86 -3.56
CA GLY A 94 25.19 -6.88 -4.08
C GLY A 94 25.69 -6.21 -5.37
N ASN A 95 26.98 -5.90 -5.42
CA ASN A 95 27.63 -5.36 -6.62
C ASN A 95 27.59 -6.31 -7.81
N GLU A 96 27.85 -7.60 -7.61
CA GLU A 96 27.81 -8.62 -8.68
C GLU A 96 26.39 -8.77 -9.23
N LEU A 97 25.38 -8.81 -8.37
CA LEU A 97 23.97 -8.92 -8.77
C LEU A 97 23.51 -7.71 -9.58
N LEU A 98 23.82 -6.50 -9.12
CA LEU A 98 23.48 -5.27 -9.85
C LEU A 98 24.18 -5.21 -11.21
N ARG A 99 25.47 -5.60 -11.29
CA ARG A 99 26.20 -5.68 -12.57
C ARG A 99 25.57 -6.72 -13.50
N LEU A 100 25.16 -7.88 -12.97
CA LEU A 100 24.46 -8.91 -13.75
C LEU A 100 23.17 -8.34 -14.34
N GLN A 101 22.36 -7.67 -13.53
CA GLN A 101 21.12 -7.02 -14.01
C GLN A 101 21.41 -5.95 -15.06
N CYS A 102 22.45 -5.12 -14.88
CA CYS A 102 22.85 -4.17 -15.91
C CYS A 102 23.17 -4.84 -17.25
N VAL A 103 23.88 -5.97 -17.22
CA VAL A 103 24.20 -6.74 -18.44
C VAL A 103 22.95 -7.33 -19.08
N LEU A 104 22.06 -7.93 -18.28
CA LEU A 104 20.81 -8.52 -18.75
C LEU A 104 19.88 -7.49 -19.41
N HIS A 105 19.92 -6.25 -18.92
CA HIS A 105 19.16 -5.13 -19.50
C HIS A 105 19.93 -4.38 -20.59
N GLY A 106 21.14 -4.84 -20.98
CA GLY A 106 21.91 -4.27 -22.08
C GLY A 106 22.56 -2.91 -21.78
N LEU A 107 22.75 -2.55 -20.52
CA LEU A 107 23.43 -1.31 -20.15
C LEU A 107 24.93 -1.38 -20.49
N PRO A 108 25.50 -0.33 -21.12
CA PRO A 108 26.94 -0.27 -21.36
C PRO A 108 27.73 -0.33 -20.04
N LYS A 109 28.89 -1.03 -20.04
CA LYS A 109 29.68 -1.29 -18.83
C LYS A 109 29.93 -0.03 -17.96
N ARG A 110 30.28 1.10 -18.59
CA ARG A 110 30.59 2.36 -17.86
C ARG A 110 29.33 2.93 -17.16
N SER A 111 28.21 3.02 -17.87
CA SER A 111 26.95 3.51 -17.31
C SER A 111 26.37 2.52 -16.30
N GLY A 112 26.50 1.21 -16.53
CA GLY A 112 26.09 0.18 -15.59
C GLY A 112 26.83 0.26 -14.26
N LEU A 113 28.16 0.43 -14.27
CA LEU A 113 28.93 0.60 -13.03
C LEU A 113 28.52 1.84 -12.24
N LYS A 114 28.29 2.98 -12.93
CA LYS A 114 27.78 4.19 -12.28
C LYS A 114 26.39 3.93 -11.67
N ARG A 115 25.51 3.28 -12.44
CA ARG A 115 24.16 2.94 -11.99
C ARG A 115 24.14 2.01 -10.77
N CYS A 116 25.05 1.03 -10.70
CA CYS A 116 25.19 0.17 -9.52
C CYS A 116 25.51 0.97 -8.25
N GLY A 117 26.48 1.91 -8.34
CA GLY A 117 26.81 2.78 -7.21
C GLY A 117 25.66 3.65 -6.75
N GLU A 118 24.96 4.32 -7.68
CA GLU A 118 23.77 5.13 -7.41
C GLU A 118 22.66 4.33 -6.71
N LEU A 119 22.42 3.10 -7.16
CA LEU A 119 21.38 2.25 -6.58
C LEU A 119 21.75 1.75 -5.18
N LEU A 120 23.03 1.34 -4.96
CA LEU A 120 23.48 0.93 -3.62
C LEU A 120 23.45 2.10 -2.63
N GLU A 121 23.81 3.31 -3.07
CA GLU A 121 23.72 4.51 -2.26
C GLU A 121 22.25 4.81 -1.89
N ARG A 122 21.36 4.79 -2.88
CA ARG A 122 19.92 5.04 -2.69
C ARG A 122 19.31 4.12 -1.64
N VAL A 123 19.58 2.82 -1.70
CA VAL A 123 19.03 1.86 -0.74
C VAL A 123 19.88 1.69 0.54
N GLY A 124 20.89 2.53 0.74
CA GLY A 124 21.76 2.52 1.93
C GLY A 124 22.58 1.26 2.09
N LEU A 125 23.04 0.65 0.98
CA LEU A 125 23.81 -0.59 0.96
C LEU A 125 25.24 -0.42 0.44
N THR A 126 25.74 0.80 0.26
CA THR A 126 27.08 1.08 -0.28
C THR A 126 28.16 0.32 0.49
N ALA A 127 28.18 0.42 1.83
CA ALA A 127 29.16 -0.26 2.68
C ALA A 127 29.04 -1.79 2.67
N ALA A 128 27.91 -2.34 2.25
CA ALA A 128 27.65 -3.77 2.20
C ALA A 128 27.75 -4.35 0.77
N GLY A 129 27.96 -3.49 -0.24
CA GLY A 129 27.89 -3.87 -1.66
C GLY A 129 28.81 -5.02 -2.06
N ASP A 130 29.99 -5.16 -1.43
CA ASP A 130 30.96 -6.23 -1.67
C ASP A 130 30.83 -7.44 -0.72
N ARG A 131 29.87 -7.42 0.20
CA ARG A 131 29.56 -8.58 1.06
C ARG A 131 28.63 -9.54 0.32
N ARG A 132 28.73 -10.85 0.63
CA ARG A 132 27.79 -11.86 0.10
C ARG A 132 26.38 -11.62 0.64
N VAL A 133 25.40 -11.68 -0.23
CA VAL A 133 23.99 -11.44 0.10
C VAL A 133 23.44 -12.46 1.13
N GLY A 134 24.02 -13.67 1.17
CA GLY A 134 23.72 -14.64 2.22
C GLY A 134 23.95 -14.12 3.65
N THR A 135 24.81 -13.10 3.82
CA THR A 135 25.08 -12.46 5.12
C THR A 135 24.21 -11.23 5.42
N TYR A 136 23.31 -10.87 4.51
CA TYR A 136 22.43 -9.72 4.67
C TYR A 136 21.27 -10.03 5.62
N SER A 137 20.79 -9.02 6.38
CA SER A 137 19.51 -9.13 7.07
C SER A 137 18.34 -9.21 6.07
N GLY A 138 17.16 -9.58 6.54
CA GLY A 138 15.95 -9.57 5.71
C GLY A 138 15.70 -8.21 5.05
N GLY A 139 15.78 -7.14 5.84
CA GLY A 139 15.61 -5.78 5.34
C GLY A 139 16.70 -5.36 4.33
N MET A 140 17.95 -5.77 4.52
CA MET A 140 19.01 -5.53 3.54
C MET A 140 18.74 -6.26 2.23
N ARG A 141 18.32 -7.52 2.27
CA ARG A 141 17.95 -8.30 1.07
C ARG A 141 16.80 -7.65 0.33
N ARG A 142 15.76 -7.20 1.05
CA ARG A 142 14.60 -6.56 0.42
C ARG A 142 14.94 -5.23 -0.23
N ARG A 143 15.80 -4.42 0.40
CA ARG A 143 16.31 -3.18 -0.21
C ARG A 143 17.19 -3.44 -1.43
N LEU A 144 17.99 -4.50 -1.44
CA LEU A 144 18.74 -4.90 -2.63
C LEU A 144 17.79 -5.37 -3.75
N ASP A 145 16.75 -6.13 -3.45
CA ASP A 145 15.75 -6.58 -4.42
C ASP A 145 15.05 -5.39 -5.09
N LEU A 146 14.69 -4.39 -4.30
CA LEU A 146 14.18 -3.12 -4.82
C LEU A 146 15.21 -2.45 -5.75
N ALA A 147 16.49 -2.37 -5.37
CA ALA A 147 17.53 -1.79 -6.20
C ALA A 147 17.72 -2.55 -7.53
N LEU A 148 17.67 -3.89 -7.51
CA LEU A 148 17.75 -4.74 -8.70
C LEU A 148 16.59 -4.48 -9.67
N SER A 149 15.38 -4.27 -9.16
CA SER A 149 14.19 -3.97 -9.97
C SER A 149 14.25 -2.60 -10.66
N LEU A 150 15.12 -1.70 -10.22
CA LEU A 150 15.26 -0.32 -10.69
C LEU A 150 16.40 -0.10 -11.68
N VAL A 151 17.21 -1.11 -11.99
CA VAL A 151 18.45 -0.99 -12.79
C VAL A 151 18.19 -0.30 -14.15
N HIS A 152 17.13 -0.68 -14.83
CA HIS A 152 16.78 -0.21 -16.18
C HIS A 152 15.78 0.97 -16.21
N GLN A 153 15.54 1.61 -15.05
CA GLN A 153 14.62 2.75 -14.91
C GLN A 153 13.19 2.44 -15.42
N PRO A 154 12.49 1.51 -14.76
CA PRO A 154 11.17 1.09 -15.20
C PRO A 154 10.14 2.23 -15.12
N GLU A 155 9.15 2.21 -16.01
CA GLU A 155 7.98 3.10 -15.96
C GLU A 155 6.98 2.67 -14.90
N VAL A 156 6.91 1.35 -14.62
CA VAL A 156 6.03 0.74 -13.63
C VAL A 156 6.84 -0.19 -12.73
N LEU A 157 6.67 -0.04 -11.43
CA LEU A 157 7.29 -0.90 -10.41
C LEU A 157 6.21 -1.74 -9.72
N PHE A 158 6.35 -3.06 -9.79
CA PHE A 158 5.50 -4.01 -9.06
C PHE A 158 6.21 -4.47 -7.80
N LEU A 159 5.54 -4.32 -6.66
CA LEU A 159 6.00 -4.75 -5.33
C LEU A 159 5.00 -5.74 -4.75
N ASP A 160 5.37 -7.04 -4.70
CA ASP A 160 4.48 -8.07 -4.16
C ASP A 160 4.84 -8.33 -2.69
N GLU A 161 4.00 -7.84 -1.78
CA GLU A 161 4.15 -7.92 -0.32
C GLU A 161 5.55 -7.50 0.17
N PRO A 162 6.00 -6.27 -0.12
CA PRO A 162 7.41 -5.88 0.02
C PRO A 162 7.91 -5.86 1.47
N THR A 163 7.03 -5.74 2.45
CA THR A 163 7.42 -5.63 3.88
C THR A 163 7.14 -6.89 4.70
N THR A 164 6.64 -7.95 4.07
CA THR A 164 6.36 -9.20 4.77
C THR A 164 7.63 -9.78 5.41
N GLY A 165 7.56 -10.07 6.71
CA GLY A 165 8.67 -10.60 7.50
C GLY A 165 9.76 -9.60 7.88
N LEU A 166 9.56 -8.30 7.65
CA LEU A 166 10.46 -7.25 8.09
C LEU A 166 10.08 -6.76 9.50
N ASP A 167 11.12 -6.37 10.25
CA ASP A 167 10.93 -5.63 11.49
C ASP A 167 10.37 -4.22 11.23
N PRO A 168 9.76 -3.55 12.23
CA PRO A 168 9.12 -2.23 12.05
C PRO A 168 10.06 -1.17 11.47
N THR A 169 11.31 -1.12 11.91
CA THR A 169 12.30 -0.12 11.43
C THR A 169 12.64 -0.35 9.95
N SER A 170 12.88 -1.60 9.56
CA SER A 170 13.14 -1.99 8.17
C SER A 170 11.94 -1.71 7.26
N ARG A 171 10.71 -1.90 7.77
CA ARG A 171 9.47 -1.60 7.07
C ARG A 171 9.35 -0.10 6.78
N MET A 172 9.52 0.74 7.79
CA MET A 172 9.46 2.20 7.63
C MET A 172 10.51 2.72 6.63
N ALA A 173 11.74 2.21 6.70
CA ALA A 173 12.80 2.58 5.77
C ALA A 173 12.45 2.19 4.31
N LEU A 174 11.82 1.03 4.10
CA LEU A 174 11.37 0.62 2.77
C LEU A 174 10.22 1.50 2.26
N TRP A 175 9.28 1.86 3.12
CA TRP A 175 8.18 2.78 2.76
C TRP A 175 8.71 4.16 2.34
N GLU A 176 9.66 4.68 3.07
CA GLU A 176 10.30 5.96 2.73
C GLU A 176 10.99 5.87 1.35
N GLU A 177 11.70 4.78 1.09
CA GLU A 177 12.35 4.59 -0.21
C GLU A 177 11.34 4.49 -1.36
N VAL A 178 10.22 3.78 -1.19
CA VAL A 178 9.15 3.69 -2.20
C VAL A 178 8.55 5.07 -2.48
N ARG A 179 8.27 5.88 -1.43
CA ARG A 179 7.78 7.27 -1.61
C ARG A 179 8.79 8.14 -2.36
N ASN A 180 10.08 8.05 -2.01
CA ASN A 180 11.14 8.82 -2.64
C ASN A 180 11.30 8.43 -4.12
N LEU A 181 11.24 7.14 -4.44
CA LEU A 181 11.25 6.65 -5.83
C LEU A 181 10.10 7.20 -6.65
N ASN A 182 8.90 7.15 -6.13
CA ASN A 182 7.72 7.68 -6.80
C ASN A 182 7.85 9.20 -7.01
N LYS A 183 8.19 9.95 -5.95
CA LYS A 183 8.32 11.41 -5.99
C LYS A 183 9.45 11.91 -6.90
N ASP A 184 10.65 11.28 -6.82
CA ASP A 184 11.84 11.73 -7.55
C ASP A 184 11.84 11.33 -9.02
N LEU A 185 11.30 10.15 -9.34
CA LEU A 185 11.36 9.55 -10.66
C LEU A 185 10.01 9.54 -11.40
N GLY A 186 8.93 9.85 -10.71
CA GLY A 186 7.57 9.74 -11.28
C GLY A 186 7.18 8.30 -11.64
N THR A 187 7.86 7.30 -11.05
CA THR A 187 7.60 5.88 -11.31
C THR A 187 6.23 5.49 -10.78
N THR A 188 5.40 4.89 -11.61
CA THR A 188 4.12 4.30 -11.16
C THR A 188 4.41 3.06 -10.31
N VAL A 189 3.81 2.95 -9.14
CA VAL A 189 4.01 1.82 -8.23
C VAL A 189 2.71 1.04 -8.06
N PHE A 190 2.76 -0.26 -8.32
CA PHE A 190 1.69 -1.20 -8.00
C PHE A 190 2.15 -2.07 -6.83
N LEU A 191 1.54 -1.87 -5.67
CA LEU A 191 1.90 -2.50 -4.40
C LEU A 191 0.83 -3.49 -3.98
N THR A 192 1.17 -4.76 -3.78
CA THR A 192 0.26 -5.67 -3.07
C THR A 192 0.61 -5.75 -1.60
N THR A 193 -0.39 -5.84 -0.75
CA THR A 193 -0.18 -6.00 0.69
C THR A 193 -1.38 -6.65 1.38
N GLN A 194 -1.13 -7.28 2.51
CA GLN A 194 -2.13 -7.65 3.50
C GLN A 194 -2.14 -6.72 4.72
N TYR A 195 -1.17 -5.81 4.79
CA TYR A 195 -1.04 -4.88 5.92
C TYR A 195 -1.78 -3.58 5.62
N LEU A 196 -2.83 -3.31 6.38
CA LEU A 196 -3.65 -2.09 6.26
C LEU A 196 -2.84 -0.82 6.44
N GLU A 197 -1.91 -0.83 7.40
CA GLU A 197 -1.02 0.29 7.67
C GLU A 197 -0.14 0.63 6.45
N GLU A 198 0.39 -0.38 5.76
CA GLU A 198 1.19 -0.18 4.55
C GLU A 198 0.38 0.47 3.43
N ALA A 199 -0.83 -0.03 3.20
CA ALA A 199 -1.74 0.55 2.22
C ALA A 199 -2.11 2.00 2.58
N ASP A 200 -2.41 2.27 3.85
CA ASP A 200 -2.78 3.61 4.34
C ASP A 200 -1.65 4.62 4.25
N GLN A 201 -0.41 4.17 4.49
CA GLN A 201 0.77 5.02 4.49
C GLN A 201 1.33 5.30 3.10
N LEU A 202 1.21 4.38 2.16
CA LEU A 202 1.86 4.48 0.86
C LEU A 202 0.92 4.80 -0.29
N ALA A 203 -0.28 4.23 -0.30
CA ALA A 203 -1.13 4.27 -1.47
C ALA A 203 -1.95 5.56 -1.55
N GLU A 204 -1.98 6.16 -2.74
CA GLU A 204 -2.87 7.26 -3.08
C GLU A 204 -4.29 6.75 -3.36
N ARG A 205 -4.38 5.54 -3.90
CA ARG A 205 -5.62 4.81 -4.15
C ARG A 205 -5.42 3.32 -3.86
N ILE A 206 -6.45 2.71 -3.30
CA ILE A 206 -6.47 1.30 -2.89
C ILE A 206 -7.61 0.60 -3.58
N ALA A 207 -7.34 -0.57 -4.15
CA ALA A 207 -8.37 -1.56 -4.47
C ALA A 207 -8.30 -2.69 -3.45
N ILE A 208 -9.42 -2.98 -2.80
CA ILE A 208 -9.57 -4.10 -1.88
C ILE A 208 -10.03 -5.30 -2.68
N ILE A 209 -9.23 -6.38 -2.65
CA ILE A 209 -9.56 -7.64 -3.29
C ILE A 209 -9.91 -8.70 -2.24
N ASP A 210 -11.02 -9.41 -2.46
CA ASP A 210 -11.42 -10.57 -1.68
C ASP A 210 -12.03 -11.63 -2.60
N ASP A 211 -11.70 -12.89 -2.38
CA ASP A 211 -12.14 -14.04 -3.18
C ASP A 211 -12.02 -13.81 -4.71
N GLY A 212 -10.89 -13.23 -5.13
CA GLY A 212 -10.57 -12.97 -6.54
C GLY A 212 -11.24 -11.73 -7.15
N ARG A 213 -12.04 -10.97 -6.42
CA ARG A 213 -12.81 -9.82 -6.92
C ARG A 213 -12.43 -8.52 -6.22
N ILE A 214 -12.43 -7.41 -6.94
CA ILE A 214 -12.31 -6.08 -6.33
C ILE A 214 -13.67 -5.74 -5.70
N VAL A 215 -13.69 -5.59 -4.36
CA VAL A 215 -14.90 -5.30 -3.58
C VAL A 215 -15.07 -3.81 -3.26
N ARG A 216 -13.98 -3.05 -3.17
CA ARG A 216 -13.97 -1.60 -2.95
C ARG A 216 -12.75 -0.99 -3.64
N GLU A 217 -12.88 0.25 -4.11
CA GLU A 217 -11.78 1.03 -4.63
C GLU A 217 -11.95 2.52 -4.30
N GLY A 218 -10.87 3.20 -3.94
CA GLY A 218 -10.86 4.62 -3.63
C GLY A 218 -9.57 5.06 -2.93
N SER A 219 -9.45 6.37 -2.66
CA SER A 219 -8.38 6.84 -1.78
C SER A 219 -8.59 6.36 -0.35
N PRO A 220 -7.52 6.17 0.46
CA PRO A 220 -7.66 5.80 1.87
C PRO A 220 -8.67 6.68 2.62
N ALA A 221 -8.61 7.98 2.40
CA ALA A 221 -9.52 8.94 3.03
C ALA A 221 -10.98 8.74 2.59
N SER A 222 -11.23 8.54 1.28
CA SER A 222 -12.58 8.32 0.76
C SER A 222 -13.17 7.01 1.23
N LEU A 223 -12.37 5.95 1.29
CA LEU A 223 -12.79 4.64 1.78
C LEU A 223 -13.16 4.69 3.26
N LYS A 224 -12.33 5.32 4.10
CA LYS A 224 -12.61 5.50 5.53
C LYS A 224 -13.87 6.34 5.77
N SER A 225 -14.04 7.44 5.05
CA SER A 225 -15.22 8.29 5.19
C SER A 225 -16.53 7.62 4.78
N ALA A 226 -16.47 6.64 3.86
CA ALA A 226 -17.66 5.89 3.43
C ALA A 226 -18.18 4.93 4.51
N VAL A 227 -17.33 4.46 5.42
CA VAL A 227 -17.72 3.55 6.52
C VAL A 227 -18.30 4.30 7.71
N GLY A 228 -17.84 5.53 7.94
CA GLY A 228 -18.39 6.33 9.04
C GLY A 228 -17.68 7.66 9.25
N ALA A 229 -18.33 8.51 10.03
CA ALA A 229 -17.75 9.75 10.48
C ALA A 229 -16.79 9.51 11.66
N PRO A 230 -15.71 10.30 11.79
CA PRO A 230 -14.85 10.28 12.97
C PRO A 230 -15.67 10.48 14.24
N THR A 231 -15.33 9.75 15.29
CA THR A 231 -16.01 9.82 16.59
C THR A 231 -15.15 10.56 17.59
N LEU A 232 -15.61 11.72 18.04
CA LEU A 232 -14.97 12.45 19.13
C LEU A 232 -15.53 11.97 20.46
N ARG A 233 -14.64 11.49 21.34
CA ARG A 233 -14.95 11.09 22.70
C ARG A 233 -14.34 12.07 23.68
N VAL A 234 -15.14 12.52 24.65
CA VAL A 234 -14.69 13.45 25.69
C VAL A 234 -15.08 12.92 27.05
N ASP A 235 -14.08 12.78 27.92
CA ASP A 235 -14.31 12.46 29.33
C ASP A 235 -14.43 13.76 30.13
N VAL A 236 -15.47 13.86 30.93
CA VAL A 236 -15.79 15.05 31.73
C VAL A 236 -16.12 14.65 33.16
N ALA A 237 -16.18 15.65 34.06
CA ALA A 237 -16.64 15.44 35.43
C ALA A 237 -18.09 14.94 35.45
N GLU A 238 -18.48 14.16 36.44
CA GLU A 238 -19.82 13.56 36.53
C GLU A 238 -20.95 14.64 36.52
N GLY A 239 -20.67 15.79 37.12
CA GLY A 239 -21.61 16.94 37.14
C GLY A 239 -21.78 17.63 35.79
N ASP A 240 -20.83 17.51 34.87
CA ASP A 240 -20.78 18.22 33.58
C ASP A 240 -21.33 17.41 32.41
N VAL A 241 -21.68 16.14 32.60
CA VAL A 241 -22.14 15.22 31.54
C VAL A 241 -23.32 15.80 30.74
N LEU A 242 -24.29 16.42 31.41
CA LEU A 242 -25.47 16.97 30.71
C LEU A 242 -25.12 18.23 29.90
N SER A 243 -24.29 19.11 30.44
CA SER A 243 -23.83 20.31 29.77
C SER A 243 -22.96 20.00 28.57
N ALA A 244 -22.02 19.06 28.75
CA ALA A 244 -21.16 18.56 27.68
C ALA A 244 -21.95 17.89 26.56
N ARG A 245 -22.91 17.01 26.88
CA ARG A 245 -23.79 16.38 25.89
C ARG A 245 -24.54 17.43 25.08
N LYS A 246 -25.15 18.43 25.72
CA LYS A 246 -25.87 19.49 25.03
C LYS A 246 -24.95 20.32 24.12
N ALA A 247 -23.72 20.62 24.56
CA ALA A 247 -22.75 21.36 23.77
C ALA A 247 -22.25 20.56 22.56
N MET A 248 -22.08 19.23 22.71
CA MET A 248 -21.51 18.37 21.65
C MET A 248 -22.54 17.94 20.60
N THR A 249 -23.79 17.66 20.97
CA THR A 249 -24.80 17.11 20.04
C THR A 249 -25.17 18.02 18.88
N GLN A 250 -24.86 19.31 18.93
CA GLN A 250 -25.03 20.23 17.79
C GLN A 250 -24.03 19.98 16.65
N PHE A 251 -22.93 19.25 16.90
CA PHE A 251 -21.88 19.00 15.92
C PHE A 251 -21.93 17.59 15.31
N GLY A 252 -22.86 16.74 15.79
CA GLY A 252 -22.98 15.39 15.24
C GLY A 252 -23.94 14.50 16.03
N GLN A 253 -24.06 13.25 15.58
CA GLN A 253 -24.90 12.26 16.22
C GLN A 253 -24.21 11.65 17.44
N GLU A 254 -24.96 11.54 18.55
CA GLU A 254 -24.47 10.86 19.75
C GLU A 254 -24.21 9.37 19.46
N ARG A 255 -23.09 8.84 19.97
CA ARG A 255 -22.67 7.46 19.88
C ARG A 255 -22.69 6.81 21.27
N PRO A 256 -22.83 5.49 21.37
CA PRO A 256 -22.73 4.79 22.65
C PRO A 256 -21.38 5.09 23.34
N ALA A 257 -21.45 5.44 24.60
CA ALA A 257 -20.27 5.75 25.41
C ALA A 257 -20.42 5.23 26.84
N ARG A 258 -19.30 5.12 27.57
CA ARG A 258 -19.28 4.73 28.99
C ARG A 258 -19.77 5.90 29.87
N ARG A 259 -20.00 5.60 31.16
CA ARG A 259 -20.34 6.64 32.17
C ARG A 259 -19.27 7.75 32.19
N ASN A 260 -19.69 9.01 32.29
CA ASN A 260 -18.85 10.23 32.26
C ASN A 260 -18.07 10.47 30.95
N ARG A 261 -18.39 9.73 29.88
CA ARG A 261 -17.83 9.91 28.53
C ARG A 261 -18.96 10.26 27.57
N ILE A 262 -18.79 11.31 26.77
CA ILE A 262 -19.68 11.65 25.67
C ILE A 262 -18.98 11.34 24.39
N ALA A 263 -19.67 10.71 23.42
CA ALA A 263 -19.16 10.40 22.12
C ALA A 263 -20.11 10.92 21.03
N ILE A 264 -19.58 11.62 20.04
CA ILE A 264 -20.34 12.10 18.88
C ILE A 264 -19.61 11.73 17.58
N GLY A 265 -20.38 11.33 16.57
CA GLY A 265 -19.88 11.21 15.20
C GLY A 265 -19.86 12.61 14.55
N LEU A 266 -18.68 13.11 14.20
CA LEU A 266 -18.50 14.48 13.69
C LEU A 266 -18.97 14.61 12.23
N VAL A 267 -19.99 15.43 11.98
CA VAL A 267 -20.50 15.67 10.61
C VAL A 267 -19.46 16.41 9.74
N SER A 268 -18.70 17.31 10.33
CA SER A 268 -17.66 18.10 9.64
C SER A 268 -16.29 17.42 9.61
N GLY A 269 -16.21 16.12 9.92
CA GLY A 269 -14.94 15.43 10.04
C GLY A 269 -14.04 16.01 11.14
N THR A 270 -12.73 15.81 11.01
CA THR A 270 -11.74 16.28 12.00
C THR A 270 -11.65 17.79 12.14
N THR A 271 -12.05 18.56 11.13
CA THR A 271 -12.06 20.04 11.18
C THR A 271 -13.04 20.59 12.21
N GLY A 272 -14.08 19.85 12.56
CA GLY A 272 -15.08 20.24 13.57
C GLY A 272 -14.61 20.17 15.03
N ILE A 273 -13.45 19.53 15.30
CA ILE A 273 -12.96 19.32 16.68
C ILE A 273 -12.78 20.66 17.43
N THR A 274 -12.16 21.63 16.76
CA THR A 274 -11.91 22.96 17.36
C THR A 274 -13.21 23.65 17.81
N ASP A 275 -14.27 23.49 17.05
CA ASP A 275 -15.55 24.13 17.36
C ASP A 275 -16.26 23.40 18.51
N VAL A 276 -16.13 22.07 18.58
CA VAL A 276 -16.63 21.28 19.71
C VAL A 276 -15.90 21.67 21.00
N LEU A 277 -14.56 21.78 20.98
CA LEU A 277 -13.78 22.16 22.16
C LEU A 277 -14.13 23.58 22.64
N LYS A 278 -14.30 24.53 21.72
CA LYS A 278 -14.78 25.91 22.08
C LYS A 278 -16.18 25.87 22.69
N ALA A 279 -17.07 25.05 22.16
CA ALA A 279 -18.42 24.94 22.71
C ALA A 279 -18.45 24.34 24.11
N LEU A 280 -17.56 23.40 24.41
CA LEU A 280 -17.37 22.82 25.74
C LEU A 280 -16.78 23.86 26.72
N ASP A 281 -15.77 24.61 26.30
CA ASP A 281 -15.18 25.68 27.08
C ASP A 281 -16.22 26.78 27.40
N ASN A 282 -17.00 27.23 26.41
CA ASN A 282 -18.08 28.20 26.62
C ASN A 282 -19.20 27.69 27.53
N ALA A 283 -19.39 26.35 27.59
CA ALA A 283 -20.34 25.71 28.50
C ALA A 283 -19.78 25.50 29.93
N GLY A 284 -18.52 25.89 30.18
CA GLY A 284 -17.84 25.75 31.47
C GLY A 284 -17.57 24.29 31.83
N VAL A 285 -17.43 23.41 30.87
CA VAL A 285 -17.17 21.96 31.06
C VAL A 285 -15.69 21.72 31.27
N GLU A 286 -15.34 21.06 32.36
CA GLU A 286 -13.97 20.62 32.62
C GLU A 286 -13.68 19.33 31.84
N ILE A 287 -12.77 19.43 30.84
CA ILE A 287 -12.37 18.31 29.98
C ILE A 287 -11.20 17.56 30.65
N HIS A 288 -11.39 16.27 30.96
CA HIS A 288 -10.37 15.42 31.53
C HIS A 288 -9.56 14.71 30.47
N HIS A 289 -10.21 14.24 29.37
CA HIS A 289 -9.56 13.53 28.27
C HIS A 289 -10.33 13.72 26.97
N VAL A 290 -9.59 13.80 25.87
CA VAL A 290 -10.17 13.88 24.51
C VAL A 290 -9.54 12.79 23.66
N GLU A 291 -10.38 12.01 23.01
CA GLU A 291 -9.98 10.93 22.11
C GLU A 291 -10.72 11.10 20.78
N LEU A 292 -9.98 11.08 19.69
CA LEU A 292 -10.55 11.04 18.34
C LEU A 292 -10.38 9.65 17.78
N ASP A 293 -11.49 9.02 17.47
CA ASP A 293 -11.55 7.69 16.87
C ASP A 293 -11.94 7.83 15.41
N GLU A 294 -10.98 7.68 14.51
CA GLU A 294 -11.21 7.75 13.08
C GLU A 294 -11.48 6.36 12.51
N PRO A 295 -12.38 6.23 11.53
CA PRO A 295 -12.55 4.98 10.80
C PRO A 295 -11.21 4.52 10.22
N SER A 296 -10.92 3.26 10.36
CA SER A 296 -9.71 2.61 9.87
C SER A 296 -9.96 1.87 8.55
N LEU A 297 -8.89 1.49 7.85
CA LEU A 297 -9.02 0.59 6.71
C LEU A 297 -9.48 -0.82 7.13
N ASP A 298 -9.29 -1.21 8.41
CA ASP A 298 -9.86 -2.46 8.95
C ASP A 298 -11.39 -2.42 8.99
N ASP A 299 -11.95 -1.26 9.37
CA ASP A 299 -13.40 -1.06 9.34
C ASP A 299 -13.94 -1.08 7.90
N VAL A 300 -13.19 -0.47 6.95
CA VAL A 300 -13.53 -0.53 5.51
C VAL A 300 -13.52 -1.97 5.00
N PHE A 301 -12.49 -2.73 5.35
CA PHE A 301 -12.38 -4.13 4.95
C PHE A 301 -13.52 -4.97 5.56
N ALA A 302 -13.81 -4.78 6.84
CA ALA A 302 -14.89 -5.48 7.54
C ALA A 302 -16.27 -5.15 6.94
N ASP A 303 -16.52 -3.88 6.59
CA ASP A 303 -17.77 -3.46 5.91
C ASP A 303 -17.90 -4.09 4.52
N ALA A 304 -16.80 -4.16 3.77
CA ALA A 304 -16.81 -4.67 2.41
C ALA A 304 -16.92 -6.20 2.31
N THR A 305 -16.38 -6.94 3.29
CA THR A 305 -16.21 -8.40 3.22
C THR A 305 -16.96 -9.17 4.31
N GLY A 306 -17.48 -8.48 5.32
CA GLY A 306 -18.11 -9.09 6.51
C GLY A 306 -17.14 -9.73 7.49
N ARG A 307 -15.82 -9.59 7.30
CA ARG A 307 -14.75 -10.15 8.16
C ARG A 307 -13.60 -9.18 8.34
N ARG A 308 -12.80 -9.32 9.38
CA ARG A 308 -11.57 -8.54 9.59
C ARG A 308 -10.36 -9.23 8.98
N LEU A 309 -9.36 -8.44 8.59
CA LEU A 309 -8.07 -9.00 8.14
C LEU A 309 -7.35 -9.63 9.33
N GLU A 310 -6.89 -10.88 9.18
CA GLU A 310 -6.02 -11.53 10.16
C GLU A 310 -4.66 -10.81 10.18
N GLY A 311 -4.35 -10.13 11.28
CA GLY A 311 -3.07 -9.41 11.43
C GLY A 311 -3.18 -7.98 11.95
N GLY A 312 -4.38 -7.41 12.07
CA GLY A 312 -4.65 -6.18 12.79
C GLY A 312 -4.65 -6.46 14.30
N GLN A 313 -3.48 -6.69 14.91
CA GLN A 313 -3.36 -6.65 16.36
C GLN A 313 -2.98 -5.24 16.81
N VAL A 314 -3.81 -4.76 17.74
CA VAL A 314 -3.71 -3.66 18.70
C VAL A 314 -2.28 -3.42 19.20
#